data_ec603964e0cc28d779920cfa024c0e63
#
_entry.id   ec603964e0cc28d779920cfa024c0e63
#
_cell.length_a   1.000
_cell.length_b   1.000
_cell.length_c   1.000
_cell.angle_alpha   90.00
_cell.angle_beta   90.00
_cell.angle_gamma   90.00
#
_symmetry.space_group_name_H-M   'P 1'
#
loop_
_entity.id
_entity.type
_entity.pdbx_description
1 polymer ?
#
loop_
_entity_poly.entity_id
_entity_poly.type
_entity_poly.pdbx_seq_one_letter_code
_entity_poly.pdbx_strand_id
1 'polypeptide(L)'
;MDFQVSARKWRPQKFSELIGQEHIVRTLRNAIELDKLAHAYLFSGTRGVGKTTTARILAKAINCAKGPVAEPCDECDFCQEIKLGNSIDVREIDGASNNSVAEARELIETIQYAASSSRYKVYIIDEVHMLSKSAFNALLKTLEEPPPKVVFLFATTELSKIPETILSRCQCFEFKPLSQRQIIEQLKIICNQEGIEVNGLGLEKIAKSGAGSMRDAQSLLDQVIAYCGNKIENDSVEEVLGVVGRTTLEKLVEHLIKKDSVQLLETVQSIVTDGKDLNFLCRDLAEYMRNLMIVKLSKTPDVLLDIQVCNLQVLQAQSKNFHVDELQQMFSVLSRAEMEMKRSSLAQMIFEMSILRLAEIRPFHSIDDMIKAINSLEEVAEPLVTANESINSIKDELKINEPAKISSSRDLGSVASWEQIKQEICSRKPVFKHYLEQCKVLDFSESDLKLGFIDAITLDQVKNQENLRLVKDAVKLICEREINVTLVLSDKGVIANTNLSSSRSDSKEKKKSFDQSQDKSEAEIIQYALDVFGGVVIK
;
A
#
# COMPACT_ATOMS: atom_id res chain seq x y z
N MET A 1 27.30 1.11 -34.43
CA MET A 1 27.13 0.19 -33.28
C MET A 1 25.69 0.31 -32.85
N ASP A 2 24.93 -0.78 -32.85
CA ASP A 2 23.57 -0.72 -32.34
C ASP A 2 23.59 -0.49 -30.82
N PHE A 3 23.01 0.62 -30.39
CA PHE A 3 22.87 0.91 -28.98
C PHE A 3 21.99 -0.15 -28.32
N GLN A 4 22.52 -0.86 -27.35
CA GLN A 4 21.79 -1.86 -26.59
C GLN A 4 21.67 -1.40 -25.12
N VAL A 5 20.43 -1.36 -24.60
CA VAL A 5 20.14 -0.98 -23.22
C VAL A 5 20.91 -1.87 -22.24
N SER A 6 21.51 -1.30 -21.20
CA SER A 6 22.35 -2.01 -20.22
C SER A 6 21.65 -3.19 -19.59
N ALA A 7 20.37 -3.09 -19.27
CA ALA A 7 19.56 -4.19 -18.74
C ALA A 7 19.48 -5.42 -19.66
N ARG A 8 19.72 -5.28 -20.97
CA ARG A 8 19.82 -6.38 -21.93
C ARG A 8 21.27 -6.82 -22.16
N LYS A 9 22.21 -5.87 -22.30
CA LYS A 9 23.62 -6.13 -22.52
C LYS A 9 24.25 -6.89 -21.35
N TRP A 10 23.94 -6.49 -20.12
CA TRP A 10 24.47 -7.05 -18.88
C TRP A 10 23.59 -8.11 -18.23
N ARG A 11 22.65 -8.69 -19.00
CA ARG A 11 21.83 -9.78 -18.49
C ARG A 11 22.70 -11.01 -18.24
N PRO A 12 22.73 -11.58 -17.02
CA PRO A 12 23.49 -12.77 -16.69
C PRO A 12 23.23 -13.92 -17.66
N GLN A 13 24.29 -14.59 -18.07
CA GLN A 13 24.25 -15.71 -19.01
C GLN A 13 24.55 -17.05 -18.33
N LYS A 14 25.15 -17.03 -17.14
CA LYS A 14 25.53 -18.18 -16.34
C LYS A 14 25.01 -18.03 -14.92
N PHE A 15 24.86 -19.14 -14.19
CA PHE A 15 24.46 -19.12 -12.79
C PHE A 15 25.46 -18.39 -11.88
N SER A 16 26.76 -18.43 -12.21
CA SER A 16 27.82 -17.73 -11.49
C SER A 16 27.71 -16.20 -11.54
N GLU A 17 26.99 -15.67 -12.51
CA GLU A 17 26.78 -14.23 -12.70
C GLU A 17 25.52 -13.71 -12.00
N LEU A 18 24.69 -14.61 -11.44
CA LEU A 18 23.49 -14.22 -10.70
C LEU A 18 23.86 -13.73 -9.31
N ILE A 19 23.35 -12.56 -8.96
CA ILE A 19 23.67 -11.89 -7.69
C ILE A 19 22.53 -12.04 -6.69
N GLY A 20 22.87 -12.30 -5.43
CA GLY A 20 21.93 -12.27 -4.30
C GLY A 20 20.93 -13.44 -4.24
N GLN A 21 21.07 -14.47 -5.11
CA GLN A 21 20.16 -15.60 -5.20
C GLN A 21 20.91 -16.94 -4.99
N GLU A 22 21.93 -16.96 -4.14
CA GLU A 22 22.86 -18.12 -3.97
C GLU A 22 22.11 -19.40 -3.58
N HIS A 23 21.06 -19.30 -2.77
CA HIS A 23 20.27 -20.47 -2.34
C HIS A 23 19.52 -21.11 -3.53
N ILE A 24 18.98 -20.31 -4.44
CA ILE A 24 18.30 -20.78 -5.65
C ILE A 24 19.31 -21.41 -6.60
N VAL A 25 20.40 -20.68 -6.87
CA VAL A 25 21.48 -21.13 -7.75
C VAL A 25 22.02 -22.47 -7.31
N ARG A 26 22.34 -22.62 -6.01
CA ARG A 26 22.85 -23.87 -5.43
C ARG A 26 21.86 -25.02 -5.62
N THR A 27 20.58 -24.79 -5.38
CA THR A 27 19.55 -25.83 -5.51
C THR A 27 19.39 -26.28 -6.97
N LEU A 28 19.34 -25.33 -7.92
CA LEU A 28 19.21 -25.64 -9.33
C LEU A 28 20.44 -26.36 -9.89
N ARG A 29 21.65 -25.95 -9.51
CA ARG A 29 22.90 -26.65 -9.88
C ARG A 29 22.89 -28.09 -9.39
N ASN A 30 22.57 -28.31 -8.13
CA ASN A 30 22.47 -29.65 -7.56
C ASN A 30 21.42 -30.52 -8.27
N ALA A 31 20.27 -29.93 -8.64
CA ALA A 31 19.22 -30.64 -9.37
C ALA A 31 19.70 -31.10 -10.77
N ILE A 32 20.50 -30.28 -11.44
CA ILE A 32 21.10 -30.61 -12.74
C ILE A 32 22.18 -31.70 -12.57
N GLU A 33 23.09 -31.54 -11.61
CA GLU A 33 24.21 -32.48 -11.37
C GLU A 33 23.74 -33.87 -10.92
N LEU A 34 22.63 -33.92 -10.16
CA LEU A 34 22.04 -35.16 -9.65
C LEU A 34 21.01 -35.77 -10.59
N ASP A 35 20.76 -35.17 -11.75
CA ASP A 35 19.71 -35.56 -12.72
C ASP A 35 18.31 -35.66 -12.08
N LYS A 36 18.01 -34.71 -11.17
CA LYS A 36 16.75 -34.62 -10.43
C LYS A 36 15.98 -33.35 -10.81
N LEU A 37 15.81 -33.16 -12.11
CA LEU A 37 15.05 -32.02 -12.63
C LEU A 37 13.55 -32.23 -12.39
N ALA A 38 12.89 -31.21 -11.81
CA ALA A 38 11.44 -31.17 -11.74
C ALA A 38 10.84 -30.83 -13.11
N HIS A 39 9.63 -31.31 -13.38
CA HIS A 39 8.89 -30.98 -14.60
C HIS A 39 8.35 -29.56 -14.62
N ALA A 40 8.19 -28.91 -13.46
CA ALA A 40 7.70 -27.55 -13.34
C ALA A 40 8.40 -26.79 -12.19
N TYR A 41 8.82 -25.58 -12.49
CA TYR A 41 9.41 -24.63 -11.56
C TYR A 41 8.61 -23.34 -11.54
N LEU A 42 8.42 -22.76 -10.38
CA LEU A 42 7.80 -21.45 -10.21
C LEU A 42 8.77 -20.50 -9.49
N PHE A 43 9.13 -19.43 -10.19
CA PHE A 43 9.98 -18.35 -9.70
C PHE A 43 9.12 -17.16 -9.30
N SER A 44 9.02 -16.87 -8.01
CA SER A 44 8.26 -15.74 -7.45
C SER A 44 9.19 -14.65 -6.91
N GLY A 45 8.73 -13.41 -6.84
CA GLY A 45 9.48 -12.28 -6.29
C GLY A 45 9.27 -10.99 -7.06
N THR A 46 9.80 -9.87 -6.55
CA THR A 46 9.65 -8.55 -7.15
C THR A 46 10.21 -8.48 -8.58
N ARG A 47 9.80 -7.45 -9.34
CA ARG A 47 10.28 -7.24 -10.70
C ARG A 47 11.80 -7.00 -10.69
N GLY A 48 12.51 -7.46 -11.74
CA GLY A 48 13.91 -7.13 -11.98
C GLY A 48 14.95 -7.84 -11.10
N VAL A 49 14.56 -8.85 -10.30
CA VAL A 49 15.45 -9.63 -9.40
C VAL A 49 16.09 -10.86 -10.07
N GLY A 50 15.81 -11.12 -11.36
CA GLY A 50 16.45 -12.18 -12.13
C GLY A 50 15.60 -13.42 -12.41
N LYS A 51 14.27 -13.45 -12.12
CA LYS A 51 13.39 -14.62 -12.35
C LYS A 51 13.48 -15.18 -13.76
N THR A 52 13.13 -14.39 -14.76
CA THR A 52 13.16 -14.78 -16.18
C THR A 52 14.58 -15.06 -16.67
N THR A 53 15.57 -14.35 -16.13
CA THR A 53 16.99 -14.60 -16.41
C THR A 53 17.40 -15.99 -15.94
N THR A 54 17.03 -16.36 -14.71
CA THR A 54 17.29 -17.70 -14.15
C THR A 54 16.58 -18.80 -14.95
N ALA A 55 15.33 -18.55 -15.39
CA ALA A 55 14.61 -19.47 -16.28
C ALA A 55 15.38 -19.72 -17.59
N ARG A 56 15.88 -18.68 -18.23
CA ARG A 56 16.70 -18.81 -19.46
C ARG A 56 18.03 -19.52 -19.22
N ILE A 57 18.71 -19.23 -18.10
CA ILE A 57 19.96 -19.92 -17.74
C ILE A 57 19.69 -21.42 -17.51
N LEU A 58 18.60 -21.75 -16.79
CA LEU A 58 18.21 -23.15 -16.59
C LEU A 58 17.90 -23.85 -17.92
N ALA A 59 17.13 -23.20 -18.79
CA ALA A 59 16.85 -23.72 -20.13
C ALA A 59 18.13 -23.98 -20.95
N LYS A 60 19.12 -23.06 -20.88
CA LYS A 60 20.44 -23.27 -21.50
C LYS A 60 21.22 -24.42 -20.85
N ALA A 61 21.21 -24.50 -19.53
CA ALA A 61 21.96 -25.51 -18.78
C ALA A 61 21.51 -26.95 -19.14
N ILE A 62 20.19 -27.19 -19.24
CA ILE A 62 19.64 -28.51 -19.55
C ILE A 62 19.74 -28.88 -21.04
N ASN A 63 19.80 -27.89 -21.93
CA ASN A 63 19.86 -28.06 -23.37
C ASN A 63 21.26 -27.83 -23.97
N CYS A 64 22.25 -27.48 -23.18
CA CYS A 64 23.61 -27.24 -23.64
C CYS A 64 24.19 -28.47 -24.37
N ALA A 65 24.92 -28.29 -25.48
CA ALA A 65 25.54 -29.39 -26.23
C ALA A 65 26.49 -30.25 -25.37
N LYS A 66 27.13 -29.64 -24.33
CA LYS A 66 28.04 -30.34 -23.43
C LYS A 66 27.32 -31.23 -22.39
N GLY A 67 25.98 -31.37 -22.47
CA GLY A 67 25.15 -32.21 -21.56
C GLY A 67 24.27 -31.36 -20.65
N PRO A 68 23.38 -31.90 -19.82
CA PRO A 68 22.90 -31.17 -18.69
C PRO A 68 24.09 -30.78 -17.81
N VAL A 69 24.39 -29.49 -17.71
CA VAL A 69 25.57 -28.96 -16.98
C VAL A 69 25.16 -27.83 -16.09
N ALA A 70 25.75 -27.75 -14.89
CA ALA A 70 25.49 -26.69 -13.95
C ALA A 70 25.84 -25.28 -14.50
N GLU A 71 26.83 -25.19 -15.41
CA GLU A 71 27.21 -23.96 -16.08
C GLU A 71 27.12 -24.11 -17.61
N PRO A 72 26.18 -23.46 -18.28
CA PRO A 72 26.06 -23.51 -19.74
C PRO A 72 27.29 -22.91 -20.42
N CYS A 73 27.68 -23.47 -21.58
CA CYS A 73 28.90 -23.03 -22.30
C CYS A 73 28.74 -21.62 -22.92
N ASP A 74 27.53 -21.18 -23.20
CA ASP A 74 27.19 -19.91 -23.90
C ASP A 74 27.76 -19.74 -25.33
N GLU A 75 28.32 -20.81 -25.89
CA GLU A 75 28.98 -20.80 -27.20
C GLU A 75 28.28 -21.71 -28.23
N CYS A 76 27.65 -22.81 -27.80
CA CYS A 76 26.98 -23.76 -28.73
C CYS A 76 25.68 -23.17 -29.30
N ASP A 77 25.21 -23.73 -30.39
CA ASP A 77 24.03 -23.27 -31.12
C ASP A 77 22.80 -23.16 -30.20
N PHE A 78 22.53 -24.17 -29.37
CA PHE A 78 21.42 -24.14 -28.39
C PHE A 78 21.52 -22.98 -27.42
N CYS A 79 22.73 -22.71 -26.87
CA CYS A 79 22.94 -21.61 -25.95
C CYS A 79 22.72 -20.25 -26.63
N GLN A 80 23.19 -20.11 -27.88
CA GLN A 80 23.05 -18.88 -28.65
C GLN A 80 21.60 -18.65 -29.09
N GLU A 81 20.89 -19.68 -29.58
CA GLU A 81 19.48 -19.58 -29.94
C GLU A 81 18.62 -19.17 -28.76
N ILE A 82 18.83 -19.78 -27.57
CA ILE A 82 18.09 -19.41 -26.34
C ILE A 82 18.42 -17.98 -25.93
N LYS A 83 19.68 -17.55 -26.04
CA LYS A 83 20.10 -16.18 -25.73
C LYS A 83 19.40 -15.15 -26.62
N LEU A 84 19.27 -15.48 -27.93
CA LEU A 84 18.60 -14.64 -28.93
C LEU A 84 17.06 -14.73 -28.85
N GLY A 85 16.51 -15.76 -28.18
CA GLY A 85 15.08 -16.02 -28.12
C GLY A 85 14.49 -16.66 -29.38
N ASN A 86 15.31 -17.28 -30.21
CA ASN A 86 14.92 -17.87 -31.49
C ASN A 86 14.86 -19.41 -31.46
N SER A 87 15.02 -20.03 -30.31
CA SER A 87 14.99 -21.49 -30.18
C SER A 87 13.57 -22.04 -30.39
N ILE A 88 13.46 -23.10 -31.21
CA ILE A 88 12.19 -23.77 -31.48
C ILE A 88 11.70 -24.55 -30.25
N ASP A 89 12.63 -25.15 -29.50
CA ASP A 89 12.35 -26.01 -28.36
C ASP A 89 12.28 -25.26 -27.02
N VAL A 90 12.71 -23.98 -26.98
CA VAL A 90 12.58 -23.12 -25.80
C VAL A 90 11.69 -21.93 -26.14
N ARG A 91 10.43 -22.04 -25.77
CA ARG A 91 9.44 -20.98 -26.01
C ARG A 91 9.30 -20.09 -24.80
N GLU A 92 9.48 -18.78 -25.00
CA GLU A 92 9.23 -17.77 -23.99
C GLU A 92 7.93 -17.02 -24.31
N ILE A 93 7.01 -16.99 -23.36
CA ILE A 93 5.66 -16.47 -23.49
C ILE A 93 5.46 -15.46 -22.36
N ASP A 94 5.04 -14.27 -22.71
CA ASP A 94 4.60 -13.27 -21.74
C ASP A 94 3.11 -13.48 -21.45
N GLY A 95 2.77 -13.80 -20.20
CA GLY A 95 1.39 -14.01 -19.76
C GLY A 95 0.51 -12.77 -19.86
N ALA A 96 1.11 -11.57 -19.88
CA ALA A 96 0.36 -10.32 -20.05
C ALA A 96 -0.14 -10.16 -21.48
N SER A 97 0.67 -10.55 -22.47
CA SER A 97 0.34 -10.47 -23.91
C SER A 97 -0.46 -11.67 -24.41
N ASN A 98 -0.35 -12.84 -23.74
CA ASN A 98 -0.93 -14.12 -24.17
C ASN A 98 -1.87 -14.68 -23.10
N ASN A 99 -2.90 -13.93 -22.70
CA ASN A 99 -3.81 -14.30 -21.62
C ASN A 99 -5.08 -15.02 -22.08
N SER A 100 -5.30 -15.17 -23.39
CA SER A 100 -6.52 -15.77 -23.93
C SER A 100 -6.53 -17.30 -23.80
N VAL A 101 -7.74 -17.87 -23.72
CA VAL A 101 -7.93 -19.32 -23.67
C VAL A 101 -7.46 -19.99 -24.97
N ALA A 102 -7.59 -19.31 -26.12
CA ALA A 102 -7.17 -19.81 -27.41
C ALA A 102 -5.64 -20.01 -27.49
N GLU A 103 -4.88 -19.00 -27.04
CA GLU A 103 -3.42 -19.05 -26.99
C GLU A 103 -2.91 -20.12 -26.01
N ALA A 104 -3.56 -20.24 -24.85
CA ALA A 104 -3.23 -21.30 -23.90
C ALA A 104 -3.51 -22.71 -24.50
N ARG A 105 -4.56 -22.89 -25.27
CA ARG A 105 -4.86 -24.17 -25.98
C ARG A 105 -3.83 -24.47 -27.09
N GLU A 106 -3.51 -23.50 -27.91
CA GLU A 106 -2.45 -23.63 -28.91
C GLU A 106 -1.12 -24.02 -28.27
N LEU A 107 -0.79 -23.39 -27.13
CA LEU A 107 0.37 -23.79 -26.34
C LEU A 107 0.32 -25.27 -25.97
N ILE A 108 -0.82 -25.72 -25.38
CA ILE A 108 -0.99 -27.10 -24.91
C ILE A 108 -0.90 -28.10 -26.08
N GLU A 109 -1.46 -27.77 -27.25
CA GLU A 109 -1.33 -28.60 -28.45
C GLU A 109 0.13 -28.76 -28.84
N THR A 110 0.94 -27.70 -28.75
CA THR A 110 2.36 -27.79 -29.08
C THR A 110 3.17 -28.58 -28.04
N ILE A 111 2.71 -28.70 -26.79
CA ILE A 111 3.40 -29.46 -25.73
C ILE A 111 3.43 -30.97 -26.02
N GLN A 112 2.42 -31.49 -26.70
CA GLN A 112 2.32 -32.93 -27.02
C GLN A 112 3.42 -33.42 -27.97
N TYR A 113 4.07 -32.54 -28.71
CA TYR A 113 5.15 -32.90 -29.63
C TYR A 113 6.48 -32.93 -28.88
N ALA A 114 7.30 -33.96 -29.20
CA ALA A 114 8.65 -34.07 -28.68
C ALA A 114 9.53 -32.87 -29.07
N ALA A 115 10.63 -32.65 -28.34
CA ALA A 115 11.63 -31.67 -28.73
C ALA A 115 12.18 -32.00 -30.14
N SER A 116 12.39 -30.97 -30.96
CA SER A 116 12.79 -31.11 -32.36
C SER A 116 14.29 -31.40 -32.49
N SER A 117 15.11 -30.66 -31.74
CA SER A 117 16.58 -30.72 -31.83
C SER A 117 17.27 -30.77 -30.50
N SER A 118 16.64 -30.24 -29.44
CA SER A 118 17.19 -30.16 -28.08
C SER A 118 16.85 -31.39 -27.24
N ARG A 119 17.45 -31.51 -26.02
CA ARG A 119 17.17 -32.60 -25.09
C ARG A 119 15.84 -32.44 -24.37
N TYR A 120 15.50 -31.20 -24.03
CA TYR A 120 14.28 -30.85 -23.32
C TYR A 120 13.53 -29.77 -24.08
N LYS A 121 12.22 -29.89 -24.11
CA LYS A 121 11.33 -28.84 -24.55
C LYS A 121 10.98 -27.98 -23.36
N VAL A 122 11.22 -26.69 -23.43
CA VAL A 122 11.09 -25.78 -22.30
C VAL A 122 10.08 -24.68 -22.61
N TYR A 123 9.16 -24.47 -21.69
CA TYR A 123 8.19 -23.39 -21.76
C TYR A 123 8.46 -22.41 -20.63
N ILE A 124 8.93 -21.22 -20.95
CA ILE A 124 9.11 -20.11 -20.02
C ILE A 124 7.87 -19.23 -20.12
N ILE A 125 7.08 -19.15 -19.04
CA ILE A 125 5.90 -18.29 -18.99
C ILE A 125 6.15 -17.20 -17.95
N ASP A 126 6.43 -15.99 -18.47
CA ASP A 126 6.66 -14.82 -17.61
C ASP A 126 5.32 -14.19 -17.22
N GLU A 127 5.27 -13.55 -16.05
CA GLU A 127 4.08 -12.96 -15.42
C GLU A 127 2.85 -13.89 -15.49
N VAL A 128 3.07 -15.16 -15.13
CA VAL A 128 2.07 -16.23 -15.26
C VAL A 128 0.75 -15.92 -14.53
N HIS A 129 0.78 -15.06 -13.51
CA HIS A 129 -0.41 -14.60 -12.79
C HIS A 129 -1.41 -13.81 -13.67
N MET A 130 -0.99 -13.36 -14.84
CA MET A 130 -1.85 -12.67 -15.80
C MET A 130 -2.69 -13.63 -16.65
N LEU A 131 -2.39 -14.93 -16.62
CA LEU A 131 -3.19 -15.92 -17.31
C LEU A 131 -4.62 -16.00 -16.73
N SER A 132 -5.59 -16.23 -17.62
CA SER A 132 -6.98 -16.44 -17.20
C SER A 132 -7.13 -17.74 -16.39
N LYS A 133 -8.17 -17.81 -15.54
CA LYS A 133 -8.49 -19.04 -14.78
C LYS A 133 -8.68 -20.27 -15.67
N SER A 134 -9.25 -20.07 -16.87
CA SER A 134 -9.45 -21.11 -17.86
C SER A 134 -8.14 -21.58 -18.50
N ALA A 135 -7.15 -20.68 -18.72
CA ALA A 135 -5.81 -21.03 -19.16
C ALA A 135 -5.06 -21.85 -18.09
N PHE A 136 -5.15 -21.47 -16.83
CA PHE A 136 -4.61 -22.29 -15.72
C PHE A 136 -5.21 -23.69 -15.68
N ASN A 137 -6.53 -23.80 -15.78
CA ASN A 137 -7.22 -25.09 -15.76
C ASN A 137 -6.80 -25.99 -16.93
N ALA A 138 -6.54 -25.41 -18.09
CA ALA A 138 -6.05 -26.15 -19.25
C ALA A 138 -4.62 -26.71 -19.02
N LEU A 139 -3.76 -25.98 -18.32
CA LEU A 139 -2.40 -26.42 -17.97
C LEU A 139 -2.37 -27.51 -16.89
N LEU A 140 -3.40 -27.60 -16.01
CA LEU A 140 -3.42 -28.54 -14.89
C LEU A 140 -3.21 -29.99 -15.34
N LYS A 141 -3.91 -30.43 -16.41
CA LYS A 141 -3.79 -31.80 -16.92
C LYS A 141 -2.36 -32.12 -17.34
N THR A 142 -1.68 -31.18 -17.99
CA THR A 142 -0.30 -31.34 -18.43
C THR A 142 0.71 -31.31 -17.28
N LEU A 143 0.39 -30.60 -16.20
CA LEU A 143 1.21 -30.55 -14.99
C LEU A 143 1.02 -31.79 -14.12
N GLU A 144 -0.15 -32.44 -14.17
CA GLU A 144 -0.42 -33.72 -13.49
C GLU A 144 0.27 -34.90 -14.18
N GLU A 145 0.17 -34.94 -15.53
CA GLU A 145 0.76 -35.97 -16.36
C GLU A 145 1.72 -35.33 -17.37
N PRO A 146 2.90 -34.89 -16.92
CA PRO A 146 3.82 -34.16 -17.79
C PRO A 146 4.39 -35.07 -18.86
N PRO A 147 4.42 -34.66 -20.14
CA PRO A 147 5.10 -35.39 -21.19
C PRO A 147 6.60 -35.55 -20.89
N PRO A 148 7.23 -36.62 -21.29
CA PRO A 148 8.65 -36.84 -21.01
C PRO A 148 9.51 -35.75 -21.68
N LYS A 149 10.52 -35.27 -20.93
CA LYS A 149 11.46 -34.23 -21.38
C LYS A 149 10.81 -32.86 -21.66
N VAL A 150 9.67 -32.55 -21.05
CA VAL A 150 9.06 -31.21 -21.05
C VAL A 150 9.29 -30.57 -19.67
N VAL A 151 9.72 -29.31 -19.67
CA VAL A 151 9.96 -28.54 -18.45
C VAL A 151 9.23 -27.20 -18.54
N PHE A 152 8.45 -26.90 -17.51
CA PHE A 152 7.77 -25.61 -17.35
C PHE A 152 8.53 -24.71 -16.39
N LEU A 153 8.75 -23.46 -16.80
CA LEU A 153 9.42 -22.44 -15.99
C LEU A 153 8.48 -21.24 -15.88
N PHE A 154 7.77 -21.15 -14.79
CA PHE A 154 6.86 -20.05 -14.50
C PHE A 154 7.58 -18.94 -13.76
N ALA A 155 7.32 -17.69 -14.12
CA ALA A 155 7.77 -16.53 -13.38
C ALA A 155 6.58 -15.64 -13.02
N THR A 156 6.57 -15.10 -11.80
CA THR A 156 5.49 -14.22 -11.31
C THR A 156 6.01 -13.16 -10.35
N THR A 157 5.40 -12.00 -10.40
CA THR A 157 5.57 -10.95 -9.37
C THR A 157 4.55 -11.07 -8.25
N GLU A 158 3.45 -11.79 -8.46
CA GLU A 158 2.35 -11.91 -7.50
C GLU A 158 1.99 -13.38 -7.23
N LEU A 159 2.66 -13.98 -6.25
CA LEU A 159 2.44 -15.39 -5.87
C LEU A 159 1.01 -15.66 -5.40
N SER A 160 0.39 -14.71 -4.71
CA SER A 160 -0.98 -14.82 -4.17
C SER A 160 -2.07 -14.98 -5.22
N LYS A 161 -1.81 -14.59 -6.46
CA LYS A 161 -2.75 -14.76 -7.57
C LYS A 161 -2.67 -16.13 -8.24
N ILE A 162 -1.67 -16.95 -7.91
CA ILE A 162 -1.49 -18.28 -8.48
C ILE A 162 -2.36 -19.29 -7.73
N PRO A 163 -3.16 -20.12 -8.43
CA PRO A 163 -3.96 -21.15 -7.79
C PRO A 163 -3.10 -22.18 -7.03
N GLU A 164 -3.56 -22.60 -5.86
CA GLU A 164 -2.87 -23.62 -5.04
C GLU A 164 -2.67 -24.95 -5.77
N THR A 165 -3.61 -25.27 -6.69
CA THR A 165 -3.52 -26.45 -7.55
C THR A 165 -2.29 -26.45 -8.48
N ILE A 166 -1.83 -25.28 -8.89
CA ILE A 166 -0.58 -25.10 -9.65
C ILE A 166 0.62 -25.15 -8.71
N LEU A 167 0.54 -24.43 -7.57
CA LEU A 167 1.63 -24.36 -6.59
C LEU A 167 2.04 -25.76 -6.09
N SER A 168 1.06 -26.63 -5.82
CA SER A 168 1.30 -28.00 -5.35
C SER A 168 2.03 -28.91 -6.34
N ARG A 169 2.08 -28.53 -7.65
CA ARG A 169 2.71 -29.29 -8.75
C ARG A 169 4.01 -28.67 -9.23
N CYS A 170 4.39 -27.54 -8.67
CA CYS A 170 5.61 -26.81 -9.04
C CYS A 170 6.63 -26.82 -7.89
N GLN A 171 7.90 -26.88 -8.22
CA GLN A 171 8.94 -26.53 -7.29
C GLN A 171 9.06 -25.02 -7.20
N CYS A 172 8.64 -24.44 -6.06
CA CYS A 172 8.56 -22.99 -5.87
C CYS A 172 9.88 -22.43 -5.32
N PHE A 173 10.33 -21.32 -5.90
CA PHE A 173 11.50 -20.55 -5.48
C PHE A 173 11.11 -19.08 -5.29
N GLU A 174 11.44 -18.52 -4.14
CA GLU A 174 11.20 -17.12 -3.83
C GLU A 174 12.50 -16.32 -3.98
N PHE A 175 12.50 -15.40 -4.94
CA PHE A 175 13.59 -14.46 -5.21
C PHE A 175 13.50 -13.28 -4.25
N LYS A 176 14.58 -13.03 -3.56
CA LYS A 176 14.69 -11.90 -2.63
C LYS A 176 15.07 -10.63 -3.38
N PRO A 177 14.57 -9.45 -2.95
CA PRO A 177 15.09 -8.18 -3.43
C PRO A 177 16.59 -8.09 -3.16
N LEU A 178 17.33 -7.48 -4.09
CA LEU A 178 18.77 -7.28 -3.92
C LEU A 178 19.02 -6.18 -2.88
N SER A 179 20.05 -6.37 -2.08
CA SER A 179 20.51 -5.30 -1.17
C SER A 179 21.11 -4.14 -1.98
N GLN A 180 21.02 -2.93 -1.45
CA GLN A 180 21.62 -1.75 -2.09
C GLN A 180 23.11 -1.96 -2.36
N ARG A 181 23.83 -2.59 -1.43
CA ARG A 181 25.25 -2.90 -1.57
C ARG A 181 25.53 -3.79 -2.78
N GLN A 182 24.76 -4.87 -2.99
CA GLN A 182 24.88 -5.76 -4.14
C GLN A 182 24.63 -5.03 -5.46
N ILE A 183 23.62 -4.13 -5.48
CA ILE A 183 23.33 -3.31 -6.67
C ILE A 183 24.50 -2.36 -6.94
N ILE A 184 25.01 -1.66 -5.94
CA ILE A 184 26.14 -0.73 -6.09
C ILE A 184 27.39 -1.45 -6.61
N GLU A 185 27.73 -2.61 -6.05
CA GLU A 185 28.87 -3.42 -6.49
C GLU A 185 28.74 -3.81 -7.98
N GLN A 186 27.56 -4.23 -8.42
CA GLN A 186 27.32 -4.58 -9.81
C GLN A 186 27.33 -3.35 -10.74
N LEU A 187 26.73 -2.23 -10.32
CA LEU A 187 26.76 -1.00 -11.11
C LEU A 187 28.21 -0.47 -11.26
N LYS A 188 29.05 -0.60 -10.23
CA LYS A 188 30.48 -0.29 -10.32
C LYS A 188 31.21 -1.13 -11.38
N ILE A 189 30.91 -2.44 -11.42
CA ILE A 189 31.51 -3.33 -12.44
C ILE A 189 31.09 -2.87 -13.84
N ILE A 190 29.79 -2.57 -14.03
CA ILE A 190 29.27 -2.10 -15.32
C ILE A 190 29.93 -0.77 -15.72
N CYS A 191 29.98 0.23 -14.83
CA CYS A 191 30.59 1.51 -15.12
C CYS A 191 32.08 1.38 -15.49
N ASN A 192 32.82 0.56 -14.75
CA ASN A 192 34.24 0.31 -15.05
C ASN A 192 34.46 -0.31 -16.44
N GLN A 193 33.57 -1.25 -16.84
CA GLN A 193 33.66 -1.91 -18.14
C GLN A 193 33.21 -1.02 -19.31
N GLU A 194 32.30 -0.08 -19.05
CA GLU A 194 31.84 0.92 -20.04
C GLU A 194 32.75 2.17 -20.07
N GLY A 195 33.74 2.28 -19.17
CA GLY A 195 34.63 3.44 -19.07
C GLY A 195 33.94 4.71 -18.56
N ILE A 196 32.96 4.55 -17.65
CA ILE A 196 32.16 5.64 -17.09
C ILE A 196 32.71 6.00 -15.70
N GLU A 197 33.02 7.26 -15.49
CA GLU A 197 33.43 7.80 -14.19
C GLU A 197 32.21 8.23 -13.39
N VAL A 198 31.93 7.50 -12.30
CA VAL A 198 30.81 7.79 -11.40
C VAL A 198 31.30 7.93 -9.98
N ASN A 199 30.83 8.94 -9.27
CA ASN A 199 31.04 9.05 -7.83
C ASN A 199 30.22 8.02 -7.05
N GLY A 200 30.75 7.49 -5.94
CA GLY A 200 30.08 6.51 -5.09
C GLY A 200 28.69 6.91 -4.62
N LEU A 201 28.50 8.20 -4.27
CA LEU A 201 27.21 8.76 -3.87
C LEU A 201 26.17 8.73 -4.99
N GLY A 202 26.58 8.92 -6.26
CA GLY A 202 25.67 8.82 -7.41
C GLY A 202 25.14 7.40 -7.58
N LEU A 203 26.02 6.39 -7.45
CA LEU A 203 25.61 4.98 -7.51
C LEU A 203 24.68 4.57 -6.36
N GLU A 204 24.89 5.11 -5.17
CA GLU A 204 24.02 4.88 -4.01
C GLU A 204 22.59 5.38 -4.28
N LYS A 205 22.45 6.59 -4.87
CA LYS A 205 21.15 7.14 -5.25
C LYS A 205 20.46 6.29 -6.31
N ILE A 206 21.19 5.87 -7.35
CA ILE A 206 20.66 4.98 -8.39
C ILE A 206 20.21 3.65 -7.77
N ALA A 207 21.02 3.03 -6.92
CA ALA A 207 20.69 1.76 -6.26
C ALA A 207 19.47 1.88 -5.33
N LYS A 208 19.38 3.00 -4.59
CA LYS A 208 18.20 3.30 -3.75
C LYS A 208 16.93 3.45 -4.58
N SER A 209 17.00 4.20 -5.68
CA SER A 209 15.88 4.38 -6.61
C SER A 209 15.47 3.10 -7.31
N GLY A 210 16.40 2.18 -7.55
CA GLY A 210 16.13 0.83 -8.09
C GLY A 210 15.36 -0.11 -7.16
N ALA A 211 15.20 0.24 -5.88
CA ALA A 211 14.35 -0.43 -4.90
C ALA A 211 14.49 -1.97 -4.86
N GLY A 212 15.73 -2.49 -4.92
CA GLY A 212 16.04 -3.92 -4.91
C GLY A 212 15.95 -4.61 -6.28
N SER A 213 15.63 -3.88 -7.34
CA SER A 213 15.59 -4.35 -8.73
C SER A 213 16.88 -3.98 -9.47
N MET A 214 17.64 -4.96 -9.91
CA MET A 214 18.83 -4.73 -10.75
C MET A 214 18.46 -4.13 -12.11
N ARG A 215 17.37 -4.61 -12.72
CA ARG A 215 16.92 -4.15 -14.04
C ARG A 215 16.56 -2.65 -14.01
N ASP A 216 15.83 -2.23 -12.96
CA ASP A 216 15.40 -0.83 -12.84
C ASP A 216 16.60 0.05 -12.50
N ALA A 217 17.53 -0.40 -11.64
CA ALA A 217 18.79 0.31 -11.36
C ALA A 217 19.67 0.49 -12.62
N GLN A 218 19.77 -0.55 -13.48
CA GLN A 218 20.48 -0.46 -14.76
C GLN A 218 19.79 0.51 -15.73
N SER A 219 18.44 0.49 -15.79
CA SER A 219 17.69 1.42 -16.64
C SER A 219 17.86 2.88 -16.19
N LEU A 220 17.89 3.12 -14.87
CA LEU A 220 18.17 4.44 -14.30
C LEU A 220 19.61 4.87 -14.58
N LEU A 221 20.58 3.94 -14.51
CA LEU A 221 21.97 4.22 -14.89
C LEU A 221 22.05 4.65 -16.36
N ASP A 222 21.37 3.94 -17.28
CA ASP A 222 21.34 4.31 -18.71
C ASP A 222 20.76 5.72 -18.91
N GLN A 223 19.72 6.11 -18.18
CA GLN A 223 19.14 7.46 -18.24
C GLN A 223 20.16 8.52 -17.79
N VAL A 224 20.86 8.25 -16.67
CA VAL A 224 21.90 9.15 -16.16
C VAL A 224 23.06 9.26 -17.14
N ILE A 225 23.51 8.16 -17.75
CA ILE A 225 24.57 8.16 -18.78
C ILE A 225 24.13 8.96 -20.00
N ALA A 226 22.88 8.80 -20.45
CA ALA A 226 22.35 9.53 -21.60
C ALA A 226 22.32 11.05 -21.35
N TYR A 227 22.12 11.48 -20.11
CA TYR A 227 22.09 12.89 -19.73
C TYR A 227 23.49 13.47 -19.50
N CYS A 228 24.35 12.79 -18.74
CA CYS A 228 25.64 13.31 -18.27
C CYS A 228 26.82 12.93 -19.20
N GLY A 229 26.65 11.92 -20.07
CA GLY A 229 27.78 11.32 -20.79
C GLY A 229 28.65 10.44 -19.87
N ASN A 230 29.95 10.42 -20.12
CA ASN A 230 30.89 9.52 -19.44
C ASN A 230 31.34 9.99 -18.05
N LYS A 231 31.02 11.22 -17.64
CA LYS A 231 31.35 11.76 -16.33
C LYS A 231 30.08 12.13 -15.58
N ILE A 232 29.80 11.40 -14.53
CA ILE A 232 28.56 11.53 -13.78
C ILE A 232 28.82 12.21 -12.44
N GLU A 233 28.28 13.43 -12.27
CA GLU A 233 28.32 14.21 -11.04
C GLU A 233 27.05 13.97 -10.20
N ASN A 234 27.15 14.16 -8.86
CA ASN A 234 26.07 13.88 -7.95
C ASN A 234 24.80 14.72 -8.20
N ASP A 235 24.97 15.99 -8.51
CA ASP A 235 23.87 16.94 -8.72
C ASP A 235 23.08 16.57 -9.98
N SER A 236 23.77 16.14 -11.03
CA SER A 236 23.12 15.66 -12.26
C SER A 236 22.32 14.36 -12.04
N VAL A 237 22.81 13.47 -11.15
CA VAL A 237 22.05 12.26 -10.78
C VAL A 237 20.75 12.65 -10.06
N GLU A 238 20.78 13.61 -9.13
CA GLU A 238 19.59 14.11 -8.44
C GLU A 238 18.58 14.74 -9.41
N GLU A 239 19.07 15.44 -10.41
CA GLU A 239 18.25 16.09 -11.43
C GLU A 239 17.52 15.03 -12.29
N VAL A 240 18.28 14.08 -12.85
CA VAL A 240 17.73 13.03 -13.74
C VAL A 240 16.76 12.10 -13.02
N LEU A 241 17.10 11.72 -11.78
CA LEU A 241 16.24 10.83 -11.00
C LEU A 241 15.03 11.54 -10.38
N GLY A 242 14.97 12.88 -10.43
CA GLY A 242 13.94 13.64 -9.75
C GLY A 242 13.97 13.49 -8.22
N VAL A 243 15.11 13.09 -7.66
CA VAL A 243 15.26 12.86 -6.22
C VAL A 243 15.56 14.19 -5.54
N VAL A 244 15.01 14.39 -4.36
CA VAL A 244 15.26 15.59 -3.57
C VAL A 244 16.59 15.46 -2.83
N GLY A 245 17.42 16.50 -2.94
CA GLY A 245 18.69 16.54 -2.25
C GLY A 245 18.52 16.51 -0.73
N ARG A 246 19.50 15.93 -0.05
CA ARG A 246 19.49 15.76 1.39
C ARG A 246 19.32 17.08 2.15
N THR A 247 19.98 18.14 1.68
CA THR A 247 19.87 19.48 2.29
C THR A 247 18.45 20.03 2.31
N THR A 248 17.67 19.70 1.29
CA THR A 248 16.25 20.09 1.20
C THR A 248 15.39 19.29 2.18
N LEU A 249 15.67 17.98 2.36
CA LEU A 249 15.02 17.18 3.40
C LEU A 249 15.32 17.69 4.81
N GLU A 250 16.59 18.03 5.09
CA GLU A 250 17.01 18.59 6.37
C GLU A 250 16.29 19.92 6.65
N LYS A 251 16.13 20.80 5.64
CA LYS A 251 15.36 22.06 5.73
C LYS A 251 13.87 21.80 5.99
N LEU A 252 13.25 20.86 5.28
CA LEU A 252 11.85 20.50 5.54
C LEU A 252 11.63 20.08 6.99
N VAL A 253 12.55 19.28 7.55
CA VAL A 253 12.46 18.84 8.94
C VAL A 253 12.70 20.01 9.90
N GLU A 254 13.58 20.96 9.58
CA GLU A 254 13.74 22.19 10.38
C GLU A 254 12.47 23.04 10.41
N HIS A 255 11.78 23.19 9.26
CA HIS A 255 10.49 23.88 9.22
C HIS A 255 9.39 23.13 9.99
N LEU A 256 9.40 21.78 9.98
CA LEU A 256 8.52 20.97 10.83
C LEU A 256 8.79 21.20 12.32
N ILE A 257 10.06 21.26 12.74
CA ILE A 257 10.44 21.56 14.13
C ILE A 257 9.92 22.94 14.56
N LYS A 258 10.04 23.95 13.67
CA LYS A 258 9.57 25.31 13.91
C LYS A 258 8.04 25.46 13.79
N LYS A 259 7.35 24.42 13.29
CA LYS A 259 5.91 24.44 12.97
C LYS A 259 5.49 25.57 12.04
N ASP A 260 6.40 25.93 11.10
CA ASP A 260 6.16 27.00 10.14
C ASP A 260 5.51 26.45 8.88
N SER A 261 4.18 26.47 8.87
CA SER A 261 3.36 25.95 7.76
C SER A 261 3.58 26.71 6.45
N VAL A 262 3.93 28.00 6.50
CA VAL A 262 4.14 28.82 5.30
C VAL A 262 5.43 28.38 4.61
N GLN A 263 6.53 28.31 5.34
CA GLN A 263 7.84 27.87 4.81
C GLN A 263 7.81 26.41 4.34
N LEU A 264 7.01 25.55 4.97
CA LEU A 264 6.79 24.18 4.51
C LEU A 264 6.14 24.15 3.12
N LEU A 265 5.04 24.90 2.93
CA LEU A 265 4.36 24.95 1.64
C LEU A 265 5.24 25.60 0.55
N GLU A 266 5.95 26.69 0.85
CA GLU A 266 6.88 27.32 -0.08
C GLU A 266 7.98 26.35 -0.52
N THR A 267 8.55 25.58 0.43
CA THR A 267 9.56 24.56 0.13
C THR A 267 8.98 23.45 -0.75
N VAL A 268 7.78 22.96 -0.46
CA VAL A 268 7.11 21.96 -1.31
C VAL A 268 6.85 22.52 -2.70
N GLN A 269 6.36 23.76 -2.81
CA GLN A 269 6.11 24.41 -4.09
C GLN A 269 7.38 24.55 -4.93
N SER A 270 8.54 24.89 -4.31
CA SER A 270 9.82 24.95 -5.02
C SER A 270 10.22 23.58 -5.56
N ILE A 271 10.05 22.51 -4.77
CA ILE A 271 10.35 21.12 -5.16
C ILE A 271 9.48 20.69 -6.37
N VAL A 272 8.19 21.07 -6.37
CA VAL A 272 7.28 20.80 -7.49
C VAL A 272 7.70 21.59 -8.75
N THR A 273 8.09 22.85 -8.58
CA THR A 273 8.53 23.71 -9.69
C THR A 273 9.82 23.16 -10.31
N ASP A 274 10.72 22.60 -9.51
CA ASP A 274 11.94 21.94 -9.95
C ASP A 274 11.69 20.55 -10.60
N GLY A 275 10.43 20.11 -10.72
CA GLY A 275 10.06 18.87 -11.38
C GLY A 275 10.43 17.60 -10.60
N LYS A 276 10.63 17.68 -9.28
CA LYS A 276 10.97 16.52 -8.44
C LYS A 276 9.75 15.66 -8.16
N ASP A 277 9.96 14.35 -8.03
CA ASP A 277 8.86 13.40 -7.75
C ASP A 277 8.48 13.41 -6.26
N LEU A 278 7.23 13.84 -6.00
CA LEU A 278 6.67 13.88 -4.64
C LEU A 278 6.51 12.51 -3.99
N ASN A 279 6.36 11.42 -4.75
CA ASN A 279 6.30 10.07 -4.18
C ASN A 279 7.65 9.67 -3.59
N PHE A 280 8.76 9.99 -4.29
CA PHE A 280 10.10 9.78 -3.74
C PHE A 280 10.34 10.66 -2.52
N LEU A 281 9.96 11.94 -2.58
CA LEU A 281 10.07 12.84 -1.44
C LEU A 281 9.31 12.34 -0.21
N CYS A 282 8.07 11.88 -0.38
CA CYS A 282 7.24 11.34 0.70
C CYS A 282 7.91 10.13 1.36
N ARG A 283 8.43 9.21 0.55
CA ARG A 283 9.15 8.02 1.02
C ARG A 283 10.45 8.39 1.73
N ASP A 284 11.23 9.31 1.17
CA ASP A 284 12.50 9.76 1.76
C ASP A 284 12.25 10.48 3.09
N LEU A 285 11.18 11.28 3.19
CA LEU A 285 10.78 11.93 4.43
C LEU A 285 10.31 10.91 5.49
N ALA A 286 9.55 9.87 5.08
CA ALA A 286 9.15 8.79 5.97
C ALA A 286 10.38 8.01 6.50
N GLU A 287 11.35 7.72 5.63
CA GLU A 287 12.62 7.10 6.02
C GLU A 287 13.42 8.02 6.97
N TYR A 288 13.40 9.32 6.73
CA TYR A 288 14.05 10.29 7.60
C TYR A 288 13.43 10.29 9.01
N MET A 289 12.09 10.27 9.12
CA MET A 289 11.39 10.14 10.42
C MET A 289 11.76 8.83 11.14
N ARG A 290 11.82 7.72 10.42
CA ARG A 290 12.32 6.44 10.95
C ARG A 290 13.74 6.56 11.48
N ASN A 291 14.64 7.21 10.73
CA ASN A 291 16.03 7.37 11.14
C ASN A 291 16.16 8.25 12.39
N LEU A 292 15.38 9.32 12.51
CA LEU A 292 15.29 10.13 13.75
C LEU A 292 14.84 9.28 14.94
N MET A 293 13.85 8.39 14.74
CA MET A 293 13.36 7.50 15.78
C MET A 293 14.43 6.48 16.21
N ILE A 294 15.17 5.89 15.27
CA ILE A 294 16.27 4.95 15.57
C ILE A 294 17.36 5.65 16.38
N VAL A 295 17.76 6.86 15.98
CA VAL A 295 18.76 7.67 16.70
C VAL A 295 18.31 7.97 18.14
N LYS A 296 17.01 8.17 18.34
CA LYS A 296 16.46 8.46 19.68
C LYS A 296 16.35 7.23 20.58
N LEU A 297 16.03 6.06 20.02
CA LEU A 297 15.78 4.83 20.77
C LEU A 297 17.03 3.96 20.94
N SER A 298 17.96 3.96 19.97
CA SER A 298 19.11 3.08 19.97
C SER A 298 20.32 3.71 20.67
N LYS A 299 21.02 2.89 21.46
CA LYS A 299 22.31 3.25 22.04
C LYS A 299 23.46 3.18 21.00
N THR A 300 23.26 2.40 19.94
CA THR A 300 24.24 2.16 18.87
C THR A 300 23.56 2.37 17.51
N PRO A 301 23.19 3.62 17.15
CA PRO A 301 22.52 3.91 15.89
C PRO A 301 23.37 3.56 14.67
N ASP A 302 24.69 3.56 14.81
CA ASP A 302 25.66 3.29 13.75
C ASP A 302 25.50 1.89 13.11
N VAL A 303 25.00 0.93 13.85
CA VAL A 303 24.78 -0.45 13.37
C VAL A 303 23.47 -0.58 12.58
N LEU A 304 22.49 0.28 12.88
CA LEU A 304 21.13 0.22 12.33
C LEU A 304 20.91 1.20 11.19
N LEU A 305 21.75 2.21 11.10
CA LEU A 305 21.73 3.25 10.06
C LEU A 305 22.93 3.06 9.14
N ASP A 306 22.71 3.27 7.86
CA ASP A 306 23.82 3.35 6.90
C ASP A 306 24.50 4.72 7.04
N ILE A 307 25.63 4.74 7.79
CA ILE A 307 26.33 5.97 8.19
C ILE A 307 26.85 6.75 6.97
N GLN A 308 27.12 6.08 5.86
CA GLN A 308 27.59 6.73 4.65
C GLN A 308 26.51 7.65 4.04
N VAL A 309 25.24 7.34 4.30
CA VAL A 309 24.08 8.07 3.78
C VAL A 309 23.57 9.13 4.75
N CYS A 310 23.83 9.01 6.07
CA CYS A 310 23.23 9.87 7.10
C CYS A 310 24.27 10.69 7.87
N ASN A 311 24.04 12.02 8.01
CA ASN A 311 24.82 12.85 8.95
C ASN A 311 24.31 12.61 10.37
N LEU A 312 24.95 11.71 11.10
CA LEU A 312 24.54 11.33 12.44
C LEU A 312 24.40 12.54 13.38
N GLN A 313 25.27 13.53 13.24
CA GLN A 313 25.25 14.75 14.08
C GLN A 313 23.97 15.57 13.86
N VAL A 314 23.54 15.75 12.62
CA VAL A 314 22.30 16.47 12.28
C VAL A 314 21.10 15.70 12.78
N LEU A 315 21.06 14.39 12.55
CA LEU A 315 19.97 13.53 13.04
C LEU A 315 19.86 13.54 14.57
N GLN A 316 21.01 13.51 15.27
CA GLN A 316 21.03 13.60 16.75
C GLN A 316 20.54 14.96 17.25
N ALA A 317 20.90 16.05 16.57
CA ALA A 317 20.42 17.38 16.93
C ALA A 317 18.92 17.54 16.70
N GLN A 318 18.42 17.09 15.56
CA GLN A 318 17.00 17.19 15.21
C GLN A 318 16.13 16.24 16.02
N SER A 319 16.60 15.00 16.33
CA SER A 319 15.84 14.02 17.09
C SER A 319 15.49 14.47 18.51
N LYS A 320 16.27 15.40 19.09
CA LYS A 320 16.00 15.97 20.43
C LYS A 320 14.68 16.75 20.47
N ASN A 321 14.27 17.33 19.34
CA ASN A 321 13.09 18.21 19.26
C ASN A 321 11.77 17.45 19.10
N PHE A 322 11.78 16.15 18.88
CA PHE A 322 10.58 15.33 18.71
C PHE A 322 10.42 14.32 19.83
N HIS A 323 9.20 13.98 20.21
CA HIS A 323 8.90 12.80 20.99
C HIS A 323 8.81 11.55 20.10
N VAL A 324 9.01 10.36 20.67
CA VAL A 324 8.94 9.09 19.91
C VAL A 324 7.56 8.91 19.29
N ASP A 325 6.51 9.24 20.05
CA ASP A 325 5.12 9.14 19.61
C ASP A 325 4.80 10.08 18.45
N GLU A 326 5.37 11.30 18.45
CA GLU A 326 5.24 12.25 17.32
C GLU A 326 5.88 11.66 16.06
N LEU A 327 7.09 11.13 16.15
CA LEU A 327 7.79 10.51 15.01
C LEU A 327 7.02 9.31 14.47
N GLN A 328 6.41 8.51 15.35
CA GLN A 328 5.59 7.36 14.94
C GLN A 328 4.31 7.80 14.21
N GLN A 329 3.65 8.85 14.70
CA GLN A 329 2.48 9.44 14.04
C GLN A 329 2.86 10.05 12.69
N MET A 330 3.96 10.81 12.63
CA MET A 330 4.47 11.40 11.38
C MET A 330 4.76 10.32 10.35
N PHE A 331 5.43 9.24 10.74
CA PHE A 331 5.68 8.09 9.87
C PHE A 331 4.37 7.47 9.35
N SER A 332 3.37 7.31 10.22
CA SER A 332 2.07 6.74 9.85
C SER A 332 1.31 7.63 8.85
N VAL A 333 1.34 8.96 9.04
CA VAL A 333 0.73 9.92 8.10
C VAL A 333 1.41 9.85 6.74
N LEU A 334 2.74 9.85 6.69
CA LEU A 334 3.51 9.76 5.44
C LEU A 334 3.30 8.44 4.71
N SER A 335 3.29 7.31 5.44
CA SER A 335 3.03 5.99 4.83
C SER A 335 1.64 5.90 4.21
N ARG A 336 0.63 6.53 4.83
CA ARG A 336 -0.71 6.63 4.25
C ARG A 336 -0.73 7.54 3.03
N ALA A 337 -0.08 8.71 3.13
CA ALA A 337 0.02 9.65 2.03
C ALA A 337 0.68 9.02 0.78
N GLU A 338 1.76 8.24 0.95
CA GLU A 338 2.40 7.53 -0.16
C GLU A 338 1.45 6.58 -0.88
N MET A 339 0.64 5.82 -0.12
CA MET A 339 -0.35 4.91 -0.71
C MET A 339 -1.48 5.66 -1.45
N GLU A 340 -1.94 6.78 -0.90
CA GLU A 340 -3.00 7.60 -1.50
C GLU A 340 -2.51 8.32 -2.75
N MET A 341 -1.29 8.88 -2.74
CA MET A 341 -0.66 9.54 -3.89
C MET A 341 -0.49 8.60 -5.09
N LYS A 342 -0.09 7.34 -4.87
CA LYS A 342 0.05 6.33 -5.94
C LYS A 342 -1.27 5.98 -6.64
N ARG A 343 -2.41 6.21 -5.98
CA ARG A 343 -3.75 5.88 -6.49
C ARG A 343 -4.52 7.08 -7.02
N SER A 344 -4.04 8.28 -6.76
CA SER A 344 -4.75 9.53 -7.07
C SER A 344 -4.00 10.34 -8.12
N SER A 345 -4.75 11.04 -8.97
CA SER A 345 -4.21 12.08 -9.85
C SER A 345 -3.87 13.39 -9.13
N LEU A 346 -4.22 13.53 -7.84
CA LEU A 346 -4.02 14.72 -7.02
C LEU A 346 -2.84 14.58 -6.05
N ALA A 347 -1.74 13.96 -6.47
CA ALA A 347 -0.60 13.64 -5.62
C ALA A 347 -0.05 14.86 -4.88
N GLN A 348 0.07 16.02 -5.55
CA GLN A 348 0.55 17.26 -4.94
C GLN A 348 -0.33 17.70 -3.76
N MET A 349 -1.64 17.77 -3.97
CA MET A 349 -2.58 18.21 -2.93
C MET A 349 -2.56 17.28 -1.72
N ILE A 350 -2.51 15.96 -1.95
CA ILE A 350 -2.41 14.96 -0.87
C ILE A 350 -1.13 15.17 -0.07
N PHE A 351 -0.01 15.41 -0.74
CA PHE A 351 1.27 15.66 -0.07
C PHE A 351 1.26 16.96 0.74
N GLU A 352 0.78 18.08 0.18
CA GLU A 352 0.67 19.37 0.87
C GLU A 352 -0.20 19.25 2.13
N MET A 353 -1.37 18.62 2.03
CA MET A 353 -2.24 18.40 3.20
C MET A 353 -1.59 17.49 4.25
N SER A 354 -0.82 16.50 3.80
CA SER A 354 -0.10 15.62 4.72
C SER A 354 1.02 16.36 5.46
N ILE A 355 1.79 17.18 4.77
CA ILE A 355 2.85 18.01 5.38
C ILE A 355 2.28 19.00 6.41
N LEU A 356 1.17 19.68 6.09
CA LEU A 356 0.48 20.55 7.05
C LEU A 356 0.03 19.77 8.29
N ARG A 357 -0.51 18.57 8.09
CA ARG A 357 -0.90 17.69 9.20
C ARG A 357 0.30 17.28 10.07
N LEU A 358 1.50 17.06 9.47
CA LEU A 358 2.71 16.79 10.25
C LEU A 358 3.07 17.95 11.17
N ALA A 359 2.92 19.21 10.72
CA ALA A 359 3.21 20.39 11.52
C ALA A 359 2.25 20.57 12.72
N GLU A 360 1.03 20.03 12.61
CA GLU A 360 0.01 20.09 13.66
C GLU A 360 0.14 18.98 14.72
N ILE A 361 0.93 17.94 14.46
CA ILE A 361 1.13 16.84 15.42
C ILE A 361 1.73 17.40 16.72
N ARG A 362 1.14 16.99 17.83
CA ARG A 362 1.61 17.32 19.18
C ARG A 362 1.90 16.04 19.94
N PRO A 363 2.85 16.06 20.88
CA PRO A 363 3.12 14.91 21.72
C PRO A 363 1.86 14.54 22.53
N PHE A 364 1.63 13.25 22.70
CA PHE A 364 0.62 12.78 23.63
C PHE A 364 1.09 13.09 25.04
N HIS A 365 0.35 13.92 25.76
CA HIS A 365 0.49 14.03 27.19
C HIS A 365 -0.26 12.87 27.83
N SER A 366 0.41 12.12 28.70
CA SER A 366 -0.30 11.11 29.50
C SER A 366 -1.33 11.82 30.40
N ILE A 367 -2.43 11.13 30.71
CA ILE A 367 -3.43 11.65 31.64
C ILE A 367 -2.76 12.01 32.99
N ASP A 368 -1.78 11.22 33.41
CA ASP A 368 -1.00 11.47 34.64
C ASP A 368 -0.16 12.77 34.54
N ASP A 369 0.39 13.08 33.36
CA ASP A 369 1.14 14.32 33.16
C ASP A 369 0.21 15.54 33.13
N MET A 370 -1.00 15.40 32.58
CA MET A 370 -2.04 16.45 32.65
C MET A 370 -2.51 16.68 34.10
N ILE A 371 -2.72 15.60 34.86
CA ILE A 371 -3.11 15.70 36.28
C ILE A 371 -1.99 16.38 37.09
N LYS A 372 -0.72 16.03 36.87
CA LYS A 372 0.41 16.69 37.51
C LYS A 372 0.51 18.17 37.14
N ALA A 373 0.28 18.51 35.86
CA ALA A 373 0.27 19.91 35.42
C ALA A 373 -0.87 20.70 36.04
N ILE A 374 -2.07 20.13 36.17
CA ILE A 374 -3.21 20.77 36.85
C ILE A 374 -2.92 20.96 38.33
N ASN A 375 -2.41 19.94 39.03
CA ASN A 375 -2.06 20.03 40.44
C ASN A 375 -0.94 21.06 40.69
N SER A 376 0.03 21.18 39.78
CA SER A 376 1.08 22.20 39.88
C SER A 376 0.57 23.63 39.64
N LEU A 377 -0.53 23.79 38.88
CA LEU A 377 -1.20 25.08 38.71
C LEU A 377 -2.04 25.45 39.97
N GLU A 378 -2.59 24.47 40.68
CA GLU A 378 -3.29 24.72 41.95
C GLU A 378 -2.31 25.09 43.08
N GLU A 379 -1.08 24.57 43.08
CA GLU A 379 -0.04 24.97 44.07
C GLU A 379 0.51 26.39 43.84
N VAL A 380 0.39 26.96 42.63
CA VAL A 380 0.82 28.33 42.33
C VAL A 380 -0.29 29.37 42.54
N ALA A 381 -1.53 28.94 42.72
CA ALA A 381 -2.62 29.82 43.13
C ALA A 381 -2.55 30.08 44.64
N GLU A 382 -1.70 31.03 45.06
CA GLU A 382 -1.86 31.65 46.39
C GLU A 382 -3.31 32.12 46.55
N PRO A 383 -3.96 31.89 47.70
CA PRO A 383 -5.33 32.29 47.87
C PRO A 383 -5.44 33.82 47.80
N LEU A 384 -5.97 34.34 46.72
CA LEU A 384 -6.48 35.70 46.65
C LEU A 384 -7.69 35.84 47.63
N VAL A 385 -7.38 35.80 48.91
CA VAL A 385 -8.28 36.20 49.95
C VAL A 385 -8.18 37.73 50.04
N THR A 386 -8.89 38.44 49.20
CA THR A 386 -9.38 39.82 49.43
C THR A 386 -10.12 40.36 48.21
N ALA A 387 -11.23 39.73 47.80
CA ALA A 387 -12.19 40.38 46.89
C ALA A 387 -13.64 39.90 47.09
N ASN A 388 -13.96 39.34 48.28
CA ASN A 388 -15.34 38.88 48.56
C ASN A 388 -16.26 39.96 49.15
N GLU A 389 -15.77 41.17 49.39
CA GLU A 389 -16.65 42.26 49.90
C GLU A 389 -17.29 43.12 48.80
N SER A 390 -16.81 43.05 47.56
CA SER A 390 -17.35 43.85 46.45
C SER A 390 -18.43 43.15 45.60
N ILE A 391 -18.63 41.85 45.79
CA ILE A 391 -19.61 41.06 44.96
C ILE A 391 -20.99 41.01 45.64
N ASN A 392 -21.08 41.25 46.95
CA ASN A 392 -22.38 41.24 47.65
C ASN A 392 -23.21 42.52 47.45
N SER A 393 -22.60 43.62 46.98
CA SER A 393 -23.34 44.87 46.71
C SER A 393 -23.98 44.98 45.32
N ILE A 394 -23.68 44.01 44.43
CA ILE A 394 -24.24 44.01 43.04
C ILE A 394 -25.41 43.01 42.90
N LYS A 395 -25.65 42.15 43.90
CA LYS A 395 -26.74 41.17 43.85
C LYS A 395 -28.13 41.72 44.19
N ASP A 396 -28.22 42.91 44.71
CA ASP A 396 -29.52 43.49 45.14
C ASP A 396 -30.25 44.32 44.08
N GLU A 397 -29.63 44.59 42.91
CA GLU A 397 -30.28 45.40 41.86
C GLU A 397 -30.74 44.66 40.60
N LEU A 398 -30.51 43.34 40.50
CA LEU A 398 -31.02 42.57 39.33
C LEU A 398 -31.96 41.47 39.82
N LYS A 399 -33.25 41.82 39.93
CA LYS A 399 -34.34 40.84 40.02
C LYS A 399 -34.44 40.11 38.69
N ILE A 400 -33.72 38.97 38.56
CA ILE A 400 -33.93 38.02 37.48
C ILE A 400 -34.83 36.92 38.04
N ASN A 401 -36.02 36.83 37.44
CA ASN A 401 -37.01 35.79 37.72
C ASN A 401 -36.38 34.41 37.60
N GLU A 402 -36.55 33.57 38.61
CA GLU A 402 -36.23 32.16 38.58
C GLU A 402 -36.97 31.49 37.42
N PRO A 403 -36.26 30.76 36.52
CA PRO A 403 -36.96 29.87 35.59
C PRO A 403 -37.42 28.63 36.35
N ALA A 404 -38.68 28.31 36.15
CA ALA A 404 -39.38 27.14 36.68
C ALA A 404 -38.54 25.88 36.58
N LYS A 405 -38.49 25.09 37.67
CA LYS A 405 -37.98 23.74 37.72
C LYS A 405 -38.67 22.87 36.64
N ILE A 406 -37.97 22.64 35.54
CA ILE A 406 -38.31 21.56 34.60
C ILE A 406 -37.66 20.30 35.16
N SER A 407 -38.51 19.37 35.55
CA SER A 407 -38.17 18.04 36.04
C SER A 407 -37.39 17.26 34.99
N SER A 408 -36.07 17.20 35.09
CA SER A 408 -35.18 16.33 34.31
C SER A 408 -35.03 14.97 34.98
N SER A 409 -36.04 14.12 34.88
CA SER A 409 -35.98 12.74 35.39
C SER A 409 -36.39 11.68 34.32
N ARG A 410 -36.15 11.95 33.03
CA ARG A 410 -36.50 10.97 31.97
C ARG A 410 -35.34 10.51 31.05
N ASP A 411 -34.18 11.17 31.06
CA ASP A 411 -33.15 10.83 30.05
C ASP A 411 -32.00 9.94 30.56
N LEU A 412 -31.81 9.78 31.85
CA LEU A 412 -30.74 8.93 32.40
C LEU A 412 -31.08 7.43 32.39
N GLY A 413 -32.34 7.06 32.37
CA GLY A 413 -32.78 5.65 32.32
C GLY A 413 -32.67 5.02 30.94
N SER A 414 -32.85 5.78 29.87
CA SER A 414 -32.84 5.31 28.51
C SER A 414 -31.41 5.02 27.98
N VAL A 415 -30.43 5.83 28.38
CA VAL A 415 -29.02 5.65 27.98
C VAL A 415 -28.40 4.46 28.72
N ALA A 416 -28.71 4.28 30.00
CA ALA A 416 -28.22 3.16 30.81
C ALA A 416 -28.77 1.80 30.28
N SER A 417 -30.04 1.75 29.88
CA SER A 417 -30.64 0.55 29.31
C SER A 417 -30.08 0.23 27.90
N TRP A 418 -29.73 1.22 27.08
CA TRP A 418 -29.10 0.97 25.77
C TRP A 418 -27.69 0.36 25.90
N GLU A 419 -26.89 0.81 26.84
CA GLU A 419 -25.57 0.22 27.12
C GLU A 419 -25.66 -1.25 27.56
N GLN A 420 -26.66 -1.60 28.36
CA GLN A 420 -26.93 -2.98 28.76
C GLN A 420 -27.38 -3.84 27.58
N ILE A 421 -28.22 -3.30 26.68
CA ILE A 421 -28.64 -3.98 25.44
C ILE A 421 -27.44 -4.25 24.54
N LYS A 422 -26.53 -3.26 24.38
CA LYS A 422 -25.28 -3.45 23.62
C LYS A 422 -24.42 -4.57 24.20
N GLN A 423 -24.23 -4.59 25.52
CA GLN A 423 -23.44 -5.63 26.19
C GLN A 423 -24.02 -7.02 25.96
N GLU A 424 -25.34 -7.17 26.05
CA GLU A 424 -26.01 -8.45 25.83
C GLU A 424 -25.88 -8.92 24.38
N ILE A 425 -26.02 -8.04 23.38
CA ILE A 425 -25.81 -8.38 21.97
C ILE A 425 -24.36 -8.79 21.73
N CYS A 426 -23.39 -8.04 22.28
CA CYS A 426 -21.96 -8.33 22.13
C CYS A 426 -21.54 -9.63 22.81
N SER A 427 -22.19 -10.05 23.90
CA SER A 427 -21.93 -11.32 24.57
C SER A 427 -22.34 -12.52 23.68
N ARG A 428 -23.43 -12.39 22.94
CA ARG A 428 -23.94 -13.43 22.04
C ARG A 428 -23.22 -13.47 20.69
N LYS A 429 -22.81 -12.32 20.15
CA LYS A 429 -22.12 -12.22 18.86
C LYS A 429 -21.05 -11.12 18.90
N PRO A 430 -19.79 -11.43 19.29
CA PRO A 430 -18.73 -10.43 19.48
C PRO A 430 -18.43 -9.56 18.24
N VAL A 431 -18.58 -10.11 17.05
CA VAL A 431 -18.38 -9.41 15.76
C VAL A 431 -19.35 -8.22 15.59
N PHE A 432 -20.50 -8.26 16.29
CA PHE A 432 -21.56 -7.25 16.19
C PHE A 432 -21.20 -5.93 16.91
N LYS A 433 -20.19 -5.96 17.79
CA LYS A 433 -19.70 -4.79 18.54
C LYS A 433 -19.33 -3.63 17.61
N HIS A 434 -18.63 -3.90 16.53
CA HIS A 434 -18.19 -2.89 15.57
C HIS A 434 -19.37 -2.15 14.89
N TYR A 435 -20.46 -2.85 14.60
CA TYR A 435 -21.66 -2.25 13.98
C TYR A 435 -22.47 -1.42 14.97
N LEU A 436 -22.54 -1.84 16.25
CA LEU A 436 -23.26 -1.12 17.30
C LEU A 436 -22.51 0.11 17.84
N GLU A 437 -21.19 0.15 17.72
CA GLU A 437 -20.38 1.34 18.04
C GLU A 437 -20.63 2.51 17.08
N GLN A 438 -21.01 2.22 15.84
CA GLN A 438 -21.29 3.23 14.83
C GLN A 438 -22.77 3.66 14.80
N CYS A 439 -23.63 3.08 15.64
CA CYS A 439 -25.03 3.45 15.72
C CYS A 439 -25.31 4.45 16.85
N LYS A 440 -26.27 5.35 16.64
CA LYS A 440 -26.80 6.27 17.63
C LYS A 440 -28.27 6.01 17.90
N VAL A 441 -28.67 6.10 19.16
CA VAL A 441 -30.09 6.07 19.52
C VAL A 441 -30.69 7.44 19.19
N LEU A 442 -31.63 7.46 18.27
CA LEU A 442 -32.35 8.66 17.85
C LEU A 442 -33.58 8.90 18.70
N ASP A 443 -34.27 7.81 19.07
CA ASP A 443 -35.46 7.85 19.90
C ASP A 443 -35.57 6.54 20.67
N PHE A 444 -35.89 6.61 21.96
CA PHE A 444 -36.11 5.45 22.83
C PHE A 444 -37.32 5.71 23.72
N SER A 445 -38.46 5.22 23.29
CA SER A 445 -39.73 5.35 23.98
C SER A 445 -40.23 4.00 24.49
N GLU A 446 -41.36 3.97 25.18
CA GLU A 446 -41.92 2.74 25.74
C GLU A 446 -42.36 1.72 24.67
N SER A 447 -42.63 2.15 23.45
CA SER A 447 -43.07 1.31 22.33
C SER A 447 -42.08 1.20 21.17
N ASP A 448 -41.17 2.15 21.00
CA ASP A 448 -40.32 2.26 19.82
C ASP A 448 -38.89 2.59 20.16
N LEU A 449 -37.93 1.88 19.51
CA LEU A 449 -36.50 2.15 19.53
C LEU A 449 -36.04 2.47 18.10
N LYS A 450 -35.58 3.73 17.88
CA LYS A 450 -35.04 4.17 16.61
C LYS A 450 -33.51 4.26 16.67
N LEU A 451 -32.84 3.47 15.84
CA LEU A 451 -31.38 3.43 15.71
C LEU A 451 -30.95 4.08 14.41
N GLY A 452 -30.12 5.10 14.50
CA GLY A 452 -29.54 5.82 13.36
C GLY A 452 -28.14 5.30 13.01
N PHE A 453 -27.87 5.02 11.75
CA PHE A 453 -26.58 4.59 11.21
C PHE A 453 -26.03 5.63 10.25
N ILE A 454 -24.71 5.84 10.26
CA ILE A 454 -24.03 6.82 9.42
C ILE A 454 -23.72 6.24 8.04
N ASP A 455 -23.59 4.90 7.93
CA ASP A 455 -23.19 4.18 6.72
C ASP A 455 -24.27 3.18 6.29
N ALA A 456 -24.58 3.19 4.98
CA ALA A 456 -25.58 2.31 4.37
C ALA A 456 -25.18 0.82 4.45
N ILE A 457 -23.88 0.52 4.40
CA ILE A 457 -23.36 -0.86 4.47
C ILE A 457 -23.61 -1.43 5.88
N THR A 458 -23.33 -0.63 6.91
CA THR A 458 -23.57 -1.00 8.31
C THR A 458 -25.07 -1.21 8.59
N LEU A 459 -25.92 -0.33 8.03
CA LEU A 459 -27.37 -0.45 8.11
C LEU A 459 -27.86 -1.79 7.51
N ASP A 460 -27.40 -2.16 6.32
CA ASP A 460 -27.79 -3.39 5.63
C ASP A 460 -27.36 -4.66 6.39
N GLN A 461 -26.16 -4.62 7.00
CA GLN A 461 -25.69 -5.73 7.83
C GLN A 461 -26.56 -5.93 9.08
N VAL A 462 -27.03 -4.86 9.71
CA VAL A 462 -27.93 -4.94 10.88
C VAL A 462 -29.36 -5.28 10.46
N LYS A 463 -29.78 -4.92 9.25
CA LYS A 463 -31.10 -5.18 8.66
C LYS A 463 -31.31 -6.65 8.29
N ASN A 464 -30.25 -7.44 8.20
CA ASN A 464 -30.32 -8.87 7.96
C ASN A 464 -31.22 -9.55 9.01
N GLN A 465 -32.11 -10.46 8.58
CA GLN A 465 -33.13 -11.08 9.42
C GLN A 465 -32.58 -11.71 10.70
N GLU A 466 -31.41 -12.34 10.63
CA GLU A 466 -30.76 -12.98 11.77
C GLU A 466 -30.28 -11.94 12.79
N ASN A 467 -29.65 -10.86 12.32
CA ASN A 467 -29.10 -9.80 13.15
C ASN A 467 -30.20 -8.94 13.77
N LEU A 468 -31.26 -8.65 13.02
CA LEU A 468 -32.42 -7.91 13.53
C LEU A 468 -33.16 -8.69 14.61
N ARG A 469 -33.25 -10.03 14.51
CA ARG A 469 -33.79 -10.89 15.56
C ARG A 469 -32.94 -10.79 16.82
N LEU A 470 -31.61 -10.86 16.73
CA LEU A 470 -30.74 -10.73 17.90
C LEU A 470 -30.93 -9.40 18.64
N VAL A 471 -31.09 -8.29 17.90
CA VAL A 471 -31.37 -6.98 18.49
C VAL A 471 -32.72 -6.96 19.19
N LYS A 472 -33.78 -7.48 18.55
CA LYS A 472 -35.12 -7.55 19.14
C LYS A 472 -35.18 -8.44 20.39
N ASP A 473 -34.48 -9.58 20.36
CA ASP A 473 -34.45 -10.52 21.49
C ASP A 473 -33.70 -9.91 22.68
N ALA A 474 -32.60 -9.19 22.45
CA ALA A 474 -31.87 -8.49 23.49
C ALA A 474 -32.67 -7.33 24.10
N VAL A 475 -33.40 -6.58 23.27
CA VAL A 475 -34.30 -5.51 23.71
C VAL A 475 -35.45 -6.10 24.55
N LYS A 476 -36.04 -7.19 24.12
CA LYS A 476 -37.13 -7.88 24.85
C LYS A 476 -36.65 -8.42 26.21
N LEU A 477 -35.43 -8.93 26.28
CA LEU A 477 -34.86 -9.52 27.50
C LEU A 477 -34.54 -8.44 28.56
N ILE A 478 -34.04 -7.27 28.15
CA ILE A 478 -33.63 -6.22 29.09
C ILE A 478 -34.80 -5.29 29.45
N CYS A 479 -35.67 -5.00 28.49
CA CYS A 479 -36.82 -4.12 28.73
C CYS A 479 -38.07 -4.84 29.25
N GLU A 480 -38.07 -6.19 29.28
CA GLU A 480 -39.20 -7.04 29.66
C GLU A 480 -40.50 -6.73 28.88
N ARG A 481 -40.36 -6.07 27.72
CA ARG A 481 -41.46 -5.61 26.85
C ARG A 481 -41.10 -5.83 25.37
N GLU A 482 -42.13 -5.94 24.53
CA GLU A 482 -41.92 -5.93 23.08
C GLU A 482 -41.85 -4.48 22.59
N ILE A 483 -40.65 -4.06 22.17
CA ILE A 483 -40.38 -2.73 21.62
C ILE A 483 -40.13 -2.87 20.13
N ASN A 484 -40.74 -1.99 19.35
CA ASN A 484 -40.56 -1.99 17.89
C ASN A 484 -39.20 -1.34 17.53
N VAL A 485 -38.33 -2.08 16.83
CA VAL A 485 -37.00 -1.59 16.46
C VAL A 485 -37.03 -1.10 15.02
N THR A 486 -36.79 0.20 14.84
CA THR A 486 -36.72 0.88 13.54
C THR A 486 -35.28 1.32 13.26
N LEU A 487 -34.75 0.95 12.08
CA LEU A 487 -33.39 1.30 11.64
C LEU A 487 -33.48 2.40 10.58
N VAL A 488 -32.74 3.51 10.77
CA VAL A 488 -32.79 4.68 9.88
C VAL A 488 -31.36 5.10 9.49
N LEU A 489 -31.15 5.49 8.23
CA LEU A 489 -29.91 6.14 7.81
C LEU A 489 -29.94 7.59 8.28
N SER A 490 -28.92 8.00 9.05
CA SER A 490 -28.78 9.37 9.53
C SER A 490 -27.83 10.14 8.63
N ASP A 491 -28.31 11.20 7.95
CA ASP A 491 -27.47 12.08 7.16
C ASP A 491 -26.41 12.77 8.02
N LYS A 492 -25.19 12.96 7.48
CA LYS A 492 -24.03 13.59 8.14
C LYS A 492 -24.24 15.05 8.63
N GLY A 493 -25.44 15.59 8.50
CA GLY A 493 -25.77 17.00 8.77
C GLY A 493 -26.39 17.33 10.14
N VAL A 494 -26.68 16.34 11.01
CA VAL A 494 -27.36 16.59 12.31
C VAL A 494 -26.41 16.36 13.49
N ILE A 495 -25.22 16.93 13.43
CA ILE A 495 -24.32 17.06 14.57
C ILE A 495 -23.84 18.51 14.63
N ALA A 496 -24.72 19.41 14.98
CA ALA A 496 -24.37 20.67 15.65
C ALA A 496 -25.65 21.39 16.07
N ASN A 497 -25.69 21.71 17.37
CA ASN A 497 -26.54 22.74 17.97
C ASN A 497 -28.03 22.47 18.18
N THR A 498 -28.34 21.85 19.28
CA THR A 498 -29.46 22.32 20.10
C THR A 498 -29.03 23.62 20.79
N ASN A 499 -29.34 24.76 20.17
CA ASN A 499 -29.80 25.94 20.87
C ASN A 499 -30.21 27.03 19.86
N LEU A 500 -31.41 27.59 20.14
CA LEU A 500 -32.03 28.83 19.64
C LEU A 500 -32.99 28.76 18.47
N SER A 501 -34.24 28.62 18.86
CA SER A 501 -35.44 29.48 18.60
C SER A 501 -35.72 29.97 17.17
N SER A 502 -36.89 29.54 16.73
CA SER A 502 -38.01 30.28 16.12
C SER A 502 -37.76 31.35 15.07
N SER A 503 -38.23 31.08 13.88
CA SER A 503 -39.32 31.89 13.28
C SER A 503 -39.78 31.27 11.94
N ARG A 504 -41.08 31.35 11.77
CA ARG A 504 -41.87 30.89 10.63
C ARG A 504 -41.54 31.61 9.33
N SER A 505 -41.54 30.90 8.21
CA SER A 505 -42.38 31.32 7.06
C SER A 505 -42.52 30.19 6.04
N ASP A 506 -43.72 30.05 5.59
CA ASP A 506 -44.22 29.10 4.59
C ASP A 506 -43.54 29.18 3.24
N SER A 507 -43.28 28.05 2.61
CA SER A 507 -43.55 27.89 1.18
C SER A 507 -43.74 26.40 0.86
N LYS A 508 -44.94 26.11 0.38
CA LYS A 508 -45.39 24.86 -0.20
C LYS A 508 -44.67 24.59 -1.50
N GLU A 509 -44.09 23.40 -1.66
CA GLU A 509 -44.02 22.76 -2.98
C GLU A 509 -43.99 21.21 -2.84
N LYS A 510 -45.09 20.68 -3.27
CA LYS A 510 -45.46 19.42 -3.91
C LYS A 510 -44.51 18.20 -3.73
N LYS A 511 -44.94 17.30 -2.86
CA LYS A 511 -44.67 15.87 -2.95
C LYS A 511 -45.29 15.29 -4.21
N LYS A 512 -44.50 14.66 -5.07
CA LYS A 512 -44.93 13.57 -5.95
C LYS A 512 -44.36 12.26 -5.45
N SER A 513 -45.26 11.46 -4.97
CA SER A 513 -45.11 10.04 -4.71
C SER A 513 -44.74 9.29 -6.00
N PHE A 514 -43.74 8.45 -5.95
CA PHE A 514 -43.53 7.42 -6.96
C PHE A 514 -43.52 6.08 -6.24
N ASP A 515 -44.62 5.38 -6.46
CA ASP A 515 -44.81 4.01 -6.10
C ASP A 515 -44.83 3.18 -7.39
N GLN A 516 -44.42 1.91 -7.30
CA GLN A 516 -44.58 0.80 -8.23
C GLN A 516 -43.53 0.52 -9.30
N SER A 517 -42.75 -0.54 -8.96
CA SER A 517 -42.49 -1.75 -9.76
C SER A 517 -42.97 -1.77 -11.20
N GLN A 518 -42.05 -2.02 -12.13
CA GLN A 518 -42.19 -3.00 -13.21
C GLN A 518 -40.92 -3.06 -14.07
N ASP A 519 -40.63 -4.25 -14.55
CA ASP A 519 -39.54 -4.62 -15.45
C ASP A 519 -39.37 -3.62 -16.59
N LYS A 520 -38.23 -2.86 -16.53
CA LYS A 520 -37.80 -2.08 -17.68
C LYS A 520 -37.02 -2.99 -18.59
N SER A 521 -37.35 -3.00 -19.89
CA SER A 521 -36.61 -3.74 -20.90
C SER A 521 -35.14 -3.28 -20.98
N GLU A 522 -34.22 -4.17 -21.34
CA GLU A 522 -32.79 -3.85 -21.50
C GLU A 522 -32.54 -2.59 -22.36
N ALA A 523 -33.40 -2.34 -23.35
CA ALA A 523 -33.32 -1.16 -24.20
C ALA A 523 -33.54 0.16 -23.45
N GLU A 524 -34.43 0.21 -22.45
CA GLU A 524 -34.71 1.43 -21.64
C GLU A 524 -33.57 1.70 -20.64
N ILE A 525 -32.92 0.64 -20.13
CA ILE A 525 -31.75 0.78 -19.25
C ILE A 525 -30.55 1.34 -20.04
N ILE A 526 -30.34 0.86 -21.26
CA ILE A 526 -29.28 1.38 -22.15
C ILE A 526 -29.54 2.84 -22.54
N GLN A 527 -30.80 3.19 -22.86
CA GLN A 527 -31.16 4.57 -23.20
C GLN A 527 -30.95 5.51 -22.01
N TYR A 528 -31.33 5.11 -20.80
CA TYR A 528 -31.08 5.89 -19.59
C TYR A 528 -29.58 6.06 -19.28
N ALA A 529 -28.79 5.03 -19.51
CA ALA A 529 -27.34 5.11 -19.36
C ALA A 529 -26.69 6.07 -20.36
N LEU A 530 -27.17 6.11 -21.61
CA LEU A 530 -26.71 7.04 -22.64
C LEU A 530 -27.05 8.50 -22.30
N ASP A 531 -28.23 8.75 -21.75
CA ASP A 531 -28.68 10.09 -21.35
C ASP A 531 -27.91 10.62 -20.12
N VAL A 532 -27.46 9.74 -19.22
CA VAL A 532 -26.72 10.12 -18.00
C VAL A 532 -25.21 10.26 -18.24
N PHE A 533 -24.63 9.42 -19.10
CA PHE A 533 -23.17 9.34 -19.28
C PHE A 533 -22.66 9.85 -20.64
N GLY A 534 -23.53 10.22 -21.57
CA GLY A 534 -23.15 10.87 -22.83
C GLY A 534 -22.29 9.99 -23.73
N GLY A 535 -22.72 8.77 -24.03
CA GLY A 535 -22.01 7.82 -24.89
C GLY A 535 -22.72 7.54 -26.22
N VAL A 536 -22.00 6.92 -27.18
CA VAL A 536 -22.54 6.43 -28.45
C VAL A 536 -22.38 4.92 -28.50
N VAL A 537 -23.46 4.20 -28.82
CA VAL A 537 -23.42 2.75 -29.01
C VAL A 537 -22.70 2.43 -30.32
N ILE A 538 -21.56 1.77 -30.26
CA ILE A 538 -20.86 1.22 -31.41
C ILE A 538 -21.41 -0.19 -31.64
N LYS A 539 -22.00 -0.40 -32.81
CA LYS A 539 -22.52 -1.71 -33.28
C LYS A 539 -21.41 -2.65 -33.69
#